data_a981b42a99fa55d6c4c7edd608af6302
#
_entry.id   a981b42a99fa55d6c4c7edd608af6302
#
_cell.length_a   1.000
_cell.length_b   1.000
_cell.length_c   1.000
_cell.angle_alpha   90.00
_cell.angle_beta   90.00
_cell.angle_gamma   90.00
#
_symmetry.space_group_name_H-M   'P 1'
#
loop_
_entity.id
_entity.type
_entity.pdbx_description
1 polymer ?
#
loop_
_entity_poly.entity_id
_entity_poly.type
_entity_poly.pdbx_seq_one_letter_code
_entity_poly.pdbx_strand_id
1 'polypeptide(L)'
;KRKEEYFMSKGVKLLDMVKNAIRNKIPFDYLLVDSWFTCTELVDFVYRRHKKFHLLGMAKMGNTKYMTTNWGELSAKAIITKLKAKKEVKYSRRYHCHYSEIEVVLGKRAVKLFFCKRGKKEAWKVLLTTDLRLRFMRAYEIYAMRWSIEVFFSDSKRLLGLADCSSRNFSAHIAHVSLVMIRYNILASIKRTLDYDTIGGLFGDMYLGVHELTVVEKIWAIIIEVVAV
;
A
#
# COMPACT_ATOMS: atom_id res chain seq x y z
N LYS A 1 -27.11 -8.57 22.61
CA LYS A 1 -26.40 -7.36 23.12
C LYS A 1 -25.38 -6.98 22.06
N ARG A 2 -25.59 -5.87 21.30
CA ARG A 2 -24.55 -5.26 20.45
C ARG A 2 -23.42 -4.84 21.40
N LYS A 3 -22.21 -5.39 21.24
CA LYS A 3 -21.01 -4.78 21.81
C LYS A 3 -20.93 -3.37 21.23
N GLU A 4 -20.90 -2.35 22.07
CA GLU A 4 -20.58 -1.00 21.66
C GLU A 4 -19.20 -1.05 20.98
N GLU A 5 -19.19 -0.90 19.66
CA GLU A 5 -17.92 -0.75 18.94
C GLU A 5 -17.38 0.63 19.29
N TYR A 6 -16.38 0.67 20.14
CA TYR A 6 -15.64 1.90 20.40
C TYR A 6 -15.12 2.45 19.08
N PHE A 7 -15.49 3.69 18.78
CA PHE A 7 -14.98 4.37 17.60
C PHE A 7 -13.46 4.54 17.71
N MET A 8 -12.72 3.75 16.95
CA MET A 8 -11.27 3.86 16.85
C MET A 8 -10.91 4.70 15.62
N SER A 9 -10.06 5.71 15.79
CA SER A 9 -9.56 6.48 14.67
C SER A 9 -8.81 5.58 13.68
N LYS A 10 -8.80 5.96 12.40
CA LYS A 10 -8.08 5.20 11.34
C LYS A 10 -6.60 4.99 11.68
N GLY A 11 -5.95 5.98 12.31
CA GLY A 11 -4.56 5.88 12.75
C GLY A 11 -4.35 4.79 13.81
N VAL A 12 -5.24 4.72 14.81
CA VAL A 12 -5.18 3.68 15.85
C VAL A 12 -5.40 2.30 15.24
N LYS A 13 -6.40 2.15 14.34
CA LYS A 13 -6.64 0.88 13.62
C LYS A 13 -5.41 0.45 12.81
N LEU A 14 -4.76 1.36 12.11
CA LEU A 14 -3.51 1.06 11.39
C LEU A 14 -2.43 0.53 12.33
N LEU A 15 -2.18 1.20 13.46
CA LEU A 15 -1.18 0.76 14.42
C LEU A 15 -1.48 -0.64 14.98
N ASP A 16 -2.74 -0.96 15.22
CA ASP A 16 -3.14 -2.29 15.68
C ASP A 16 -2.97 -3.35 14.60
N MET A 17 -3.29 -3.04 13.35
CA MET A 17 -3.02 -3.92 12.21
C MET A 17 -1.52 -4.21 12.07
N VAL A 18 -0.66 -3.20 12.16
CA VAL A 18 0.80 -3.38 12.09
C VAL A 18 1.33 -4.18 13.28
N LYS A 19 0.83 -3.93 14.52
CA LYS A 19 1.17 -4.75 15.69
C LYS A 19 0.78 -6.21 15.48
N ASN A 20 -0.40 -6.47 14.90
CA ASN A 20 -0.88 -7.82 14.59
C ASN A 20 0.00 -8.50 13.55
N ALA A 21 0.40 -7.80 12.47
CA ALA A 21 1.32 -8.32 11.47
C ALA A 21 2.66 -8.72 12.10
N ILE A 22 3.23 -7.87 12.96
CA ILE A 22 4.46 -8.17 13.69
C ILE A 22 4.30 -9.38 14.61
N ARG A 23 3.19 -9.46 15.36
CA ARG A 23 2.90 -10.58 16.25
C ARG A 23 2.77 -11.91 15.52
N ASN A 24 2.17 -11.88 14.33
CA ASN A 24 2.03 -13.04 13.46
C ASN A 24 3.28 -13.30 12.59
N LYS A 25 4.40 -12.63 12.90
CA LYS A 25 5.70 -12.82 12.20
C LYS A 25 5.63 -12.66 10.69
N ILE A 26 4.71 -11.80 10.18
CA ILE A 26 4.66 -11.46 8.75
C ILE A 26 5.93 -10.67 8.41
N PRO A 27 6.79 -11.16 7.49
CA PRO A 27 8.01 -10.46 7.12
C PRO A 27 7.70 -9.28 6.20
N PHE A 28 8.24 -8.11 6.51
CA PHE A 28 8.21 -6.94 5.63
C PHE A 28 9.34 -5.97 5.99
N ASP A 29 9.94 -5.35 4.99
CA ASP A 29 11.01 -4.37 5.16
C ASP A 29 10.46 -2.94 5.20
N TYR A 30 9.38 -2.68 4.49
CA TYR A 30 8.75 -1.36 4.40
C TYR A 30 7.25 -1.42 4.68
N LEU A 31 6.80 -0.50 5.53
CA LEU A 31 5.37 -0.17 5.69
C LEU A 31 5.04 0.96 4.72
N LEU A 32 4.21 0.66 3.71
CA LEU A 32 3.80 1.64 2.71
C LEU A 32 2.45 2.25 3.10
N VAL A 33 2.37 3.56 3.19
CA VAL A 33 1.15 4.27 3.57
C VAL A 33 0.89 5.49 2.68
N ASP A 34 -0.37 5.88 2.58
CA ASP A 34 -0.75 7.12 1.93
C ASP A 34 -0.59 8.35 2.85
N SER A 35 -0.94 9.52 2.33
CA SER A 35 -0.80 10.77 3.06
C SER A 35 -1.75 10.94 4.25
N TRP A 36 -2.75 10.08 4.40
CA TRP A 36 -3.65 10.10 5.57
C TRP A 36 -3.01 9.51 6.81
N PHE A 37 -2.09 8.56 6.61
CA PHE A 37 -1.47 7.82 7.71
C PHE A 37 -0.04 8.28 8.01
N THR A 38 0.57 9.09 7.14
CA THR A 38 1.92 9.61 7.38
C THR A 38 1.86 10.73 8.42
N CYS A 39 2.21 10.39 9.66
CA CYS A 39 2.17 11.30 10.81
C CYS A 39 3.33 11.02 11.77
N THR A 40 3.55 11.93 12.71
CA THR A 40 4.63 11.84 13.71
C THR A 40 4.50 10.59 14.57
N GLU A 41 3.28 10.24 14.96
CA GLU A 41 2.98 9.06 15.80
C GLU A 41 3.40 7.75 15.13
N LEU A 42 3.16 7.63 13.81
CA LEU A 42 3.57 6.45 13.05
C LEU A 42 5.09 6.39 12.90
N VAL A 43 5.75 7.52 12.66
CA VAL A 43 7.22 7.61 12.63
C VAL A 43 7.80 7.18 13.98
N ASP A 44 7.29 7.71 15.08
CA ASP A 44 7.72 7.33 16.43
C ASP A 44 7.49 5.85 16.73
N PHE A 45 6.35 5.29 16.28
CA PHE A 45 6.07 3.87 16.43
C PHE A 45 7.12 3.00 15.74
N VAL A 46 7.51 3.33 14.50
CA VAL A 46 8.56 2.61 13.75
C VAL A 46 9.91 2.71 14.46
N TYR A 47 10.28 3.88 14.96
CA TYR A 47 11.53 4.08 15.70
C TYR A 47 11.59 3.27 17.00
N ARG A 48 10.46 3.16 17.75
CA ARG A 48 10.38 2.34 18.97
C ARG A 48 10.53 0.84 18.70
N ARG A 49 10.36 0.39 17.48
CA ARG A 49 10.57 -1.01 17.05
C ARG A 49 12.00 -1.30 16.60
N HIS A 50 12.96 -0.44 16.98
CA HIS A 50 14.38 -0.58 16.64
C HIS A 50 14.65 -0.74 15.15
N LYS A 51 13.83 -0.09 14.32
CA LYS A 51 13.94 -0.12 12.85
C LYS A 51 13.97 -1.55 12.26
N LYS A 52 13.20 -2.47 12.84
CA LYS A 52 13.01 -3.81 12.26
C LYS A 52 12.39 -3.75 10.86
N PHE A 53 11.73 -2.66 10.55
CA PHE A 53 11.20 -2.27 9.24
C PHE A 53 11.23 -0.75 9.13
N HIS A 54 11.04 -0.23 7.93
CA HIS A 54 11.02 1.20 7.68
C HIS A 54 9.62 1.68 7.26
N LEU A 55 9.32 2.94 7.53
CA LEU A 55 8.17 3.64 6.96
C LEU A 55 8.58 4.23 5.62
N LEU A 56 7.72 4.10 4.62
CA LEU A 56 7.77 4.87 3.39
C LEU A 56 6.34 5.30 3.04
N GLY A 57 6.04 6.57 3.19
CA GLY A 57 4.69 7.11 3.01
C GLY A 57 4.67 8.41 2.23
N MET A 58 3.55 8.67 1.54
CA MET A 58 3.34 10.00 0.99
C MET A 58 3.04 10.96 2.14
N ALA A 59 3.74 12.09 2.21
CA ALA A 59 3.43 13.14 3.17
C ALA A 59 2.61 14.25 2.51
N LYS A 60 1.87 15.01 3.33
CA LYS A 60 1.09 16.16 2.85
C LYS A 60 2.02 17.35 2.61
N MET A 61 1.80 18.07 1.51
CA MET A 61 2.43 19.38 1.24
C MET A 61 1.75 20.52 2.03
N GLY A 62 1.37 20.23 3.28
CA GLY A 62 0.60 21.11 4.15
C GLY A 62 1.45 21.83 5.21
N ASN A 63 0.86 22.00 6.40
CA ASN A 63 1.41 22.82 7.49
C ASN A 63 2.39 22.04 8.39
N THR A 64 2.56 20.74 8.20
CA THR A 64 3.53 19.95 8.97
C THR A 64 4.91 20.58 8.86
N LYS A 65 5.54 20.83 9.99
CA LYS A 65 6.87 21.43 10.09
C LYS A 65 7.93 20.35 10.25
N TYR A 66 9.06 20.60 9.60
CA TYR A 66 10.24 19.76 9.63
C TYR A 66 11.43 20.63 10.01
N MET A 67 12.20 20.20 10.98
CA MET A 67 13.45 20.88 11.35
C MET A 67 14.52 20.50 10.32
N THR A 68 15.09 21.49 9.67
CA THR A 68 16.17 21.35 8.70
C THR A 68 17.49 21.82 9.32
N THR A 69 18.61 21.25 8.87
CA THR A 69 19.93 21.63 9.39
C THR A 69 20.28 23.09 9.09
N ASN A 70 19.90 23.60 7.91
CA ASN A 70 20.39 24.89 7.41
C ASN A 70 19.34 26.03 7.47
N TRP A 71 18.07 25.73 7.67
CA TRP A 71 16.99 26.72 7.49
C TRP A 71 15.98 26.75 8.64
N GLY A 72 16.28 26.01 9.73
CA GLY A 72 15.35 25.91 10.85
C GLY A 72 14.08 25.13 10.48
N GLU A 73 12.98 25.46 11.12
CA GLU A 73 11.71 24.75 11.00
C GLU A 73 10.89 25.26 9.81
N LEU A 74 10.68 24.40 8.82
CA LEU A 74 10.00 24.73 7.57
C LEU A 74 8.93 23.69 7.20
N SER A 75 7.91 24.13 6.47
CA SER A 75 6.96 23.21 5.83
C SER A 75 7.58 22.56 4.59
N ALA A 76 7.05 21.39 4.17
CA ALA A 76 7.50 20.70 2.96
C ALA A 76 7.48 21.64 1.72
N LYS A 77 6.45 22.50 1.60
CA LYS A 77 6.36 23.49 0.52
C LYS A 77 7.50 24.52 0.56
N ALA A 78 7.87 25.00 1.73
CA ALA A 78 8.98 25.94 1.87
C ALA A 78 10.34 25.27 1.60
N ILE A 79 10.52 24.02 2.04
CA ILE A 79 11.73 23.24 1.81
C ILE A 79 11.99 23.09 0.30
N ILE A 80 10.99 22.62 -0.49
CA ILE A 80 11.20 22.44 -1.93
C ILE A 80 11.46 23.77 -2.64
N THR A 81 10.90 24.88 -2.16
CA THR A 81 11.21 26.23 -2.70
C THR A 81 12.68 26.58 -2.46
N LYS A 82 13.22 26.31 -1.26
CA LYS A 82 14.64 26.51 -0.94
C LYS A 82 15.57 25.62 -1.77
N LEU A 83 15.21 24.32 -1.93
CA LEU A 83 15.98 23.39 -2.76
C LEU A 83 16.04 23.82 -4.22
N LYS A 84 14.95 24.36 -4.76
CA LYS A 84 14.94 24.94 -6.13
C LYS A 84 15.87 26.14 -6.24
N ALA A 85 15.82 27.07 -5.28
CA ALA A 85 16.69 28.24 -5.26
C ALA A 85 18.17 27.85 -5.23
N LYS A 86 18.52 26.77 -4.54
CA LYS A 86 19.88 26.21 -4.50
C LYS A 86 20.24 25.32 -5.69
N LYS A 87 19.34 25.14 -6.68
CA LYS A 87 19.53 24.26 -7.84
C LYS A 87 19.77 22.78 -7.46
N GLU A 88 19.27 22.34 -6.32
CA GLU A 88 19.41 20.96 -5.82
C GLU A 88 18.33 20.02 -6.37
N VAL A 89 17.62 20.41 -7.43
CA VAL A 89 16.63 19.59 -8.12
C VAL A 89 17.29 18.87 -9.29
N LYS A 90 17.19 17.55 -9.28
CA LYS A 90 17.71 16.64 -10.30
C LYS A 90 16.58 16.16 -11.21
N TYR A 91 16.92 15.64 -12.39
CA TYR A 91 15.97 15.03 -13.31
C TYR A 91 16.28 13.55 -13.50
N SER A 92 15.27 12.71 -13.35
CA SER A 92 15.35 11.29 -13.66
C SER A 92 14.81 11.02 -15.06
N ARG A 93 15.67 10.58 -15.97
CA ARG A 93 15.27 10.13 -17.32
C ARG A 93 14.39 8.88 -17.25
N ARG A 94 14.71 7.94 -16.35
CA ARG A 94 13.98 6.66 -16.19
C ARG A 94 12.51 6.87 -15.81
N TYR A 95 12.21 7.83 -14.91
CA TYR A 95 10.85 8.08 -14.42
C TYR A 95 10.22 9.36 -14.95
N HIS A 96 10.93 10.06 -15.86
CA HIS A 96 10.49 11.33 -16.44
C HIS A 96 10.01 12.34 -15.39
N CYS A 97 10.76 12.47 -14.28
CA CYS A 97 10.38 13.35 -13.17
C CYS A 97 11.56 14.16 -12.64
N HIS A 98 11.25 15.36 -12.17
CA HIS A 98 12.17 16.14 -11.34
C HIS A 98 12.09 15.65 -9.92
N TYR A 99 13.22 15.56 -9.22
CA TYR A 99 13.27 15.15 -7.82
C TYR A 99 14.36 15.86 -7.04
N SER A 100 14.18 15.89 -5.73
CA SER A 100 15.17 16.33 -4.76
C SER A 100 15.00 15.54 -3.47
N GLU A 101 16.05 15.41 -2.68
CA GLU A 101 16.03 14.69 -1.42
C GLU A 101 16.74 15.48 -0.32
N ILE A 102 16.23 15.39 0.92
CA ILE A 102 16.79 16.06 2.08
C ILE A 102 16.50 15.26 3.35
N GLU A 103 17.45 15.22 4.25
CA GLU A 103 17.25 14.73 5.61
C GLU A 103 16.77 15.85 6.51
N VAL A 104 15.78 15.55 7.32
CA VAL A 104 15.13 16.52 8.23
C VAL A 104 14.71 15.81 9.52
N VAL A 105 14.31 16.57 10.53
CA VAL A 105 13.74 16.00 11.75
C VAL A 105 12.24 16.31 11.80
N LEU A 106 11.44 15.26 12.01
CA LEU A 106 10.02 15.35 12.29
C LEU A 106 9.77 14.99 13.77
N GLY A 107 9.35 15.96 14.57
CA GLY A 107 9.30 15.82 16.01
C GLY A 107 10.70 15.58 16.59
N LYS A 108 10.99 14.37 17.06
CA LYS A 108 12.30 13.99 17.61
C LYS A 108 13.06 12.98 16.73
N ARG A 109 12.57 12.70 15.52
CA ARG A 109 13.08 11.61 14.68
C ARG A 109 13.61 12.12 13.37
N ALA A 110 14.80 11.66 13.01
CA ALA A 110 15.35 11.91 11.69
C ALA A 110 14.53 11.17 10.63
N VAL A 111 14.17 11.84 9.56
CA VAL A 111 13.46 11.27 8.41
C VAL A 111 14.05 11.85 7.14
N LYS A 112 13.87 11.16 6.03
CA LYS A 112 14.29 11.64 4.72
C LYS A 112 13.06 11.97 3.88
N LEU A 113 13.07 13.13 3.26
CA LEU A 113 12.03 13.58 2.36
C LEU A 113 12.52 13.47 0.92
N PHE A 114 11.69 12.90 0.06
CA PHE A 114 11.88 12.87 -1.38
C PHE A 114 10.79 13.70 -2.04
N PHE A 115 11.16 14.80 -2.64
CA PHE A 115 10.27 15.61 -3.44
C PHE A 115 10.30 15.11 -4.88
N CYS A 116 9.14 14.91 -5.49
CA CYS A 116 9.05 14.52 -6.89
C CYS A 116 7.93 15.26 -7.61
N LYS A 117 8.15 15.52 -8.91
CA LYS A 117 7.20 16.18 -9.80
C LYS A 117 7.36 15.65 -11.22
N ARG A 118 6.30 15.06 -11.78
CA ARG A 118 6.22 14.74 -13.21
C ARG A 118 5.69 15.97 -13.96
N GLY A 119 6.17 16.19 -15.15
CA GLY A 119 5.65 17.24 -16.02
C GLY A 119 5.62 18.69 -15.44
N LYS A 120 5.41 19.66 -16.29
CA LYS A 120 5.40 21.07 -15.89
C LYS A 120 4.14 21.47 -15.11
N LYS A 121 3.00 20.87 -15.43
CA LYS A 121 1.68 21.24 -14.86
C LYS A 121 1.35 20.52 -13.53
N GLU A 122 2.04 19.43 -13.17
CA GLU A 122 1.76 18.71 -11.93
C GLU A 122 2.29 19.44 -10.69
N ALA A 123 1.65 19.21 -9.56
CA ALA A 123 2.13 19.67 -8.25
C ALA A 123 3.28 18.80 -7.74
N TRP A 124 4.14 19.37 -6.92
CA TRP A 124 5.14 18.60 -6.18
C TRP A 124 4.46 17.67 -5.19
N LYS A 125 4.92 16.42 -5.18
CA LYS A 125 4.58 15.40 -4.18
C LYS A 125 5.78 15.15 -3.29
N VAL A 126 5.56 14.72 -2.07
CA VAL A 126 6.63 14.41 -1.13
C VAL A 126 6.42 13.03 -0.52
N LEU A 127 7.45 12.18 -0.59
CA LEU A 127 7.53 10.91 0.15
C LEU A 127 8.41 11.14 1.38
N LEU A 128 8.03 10.49 2.48
CA LEU A 128 8.76 10.49 3.74
C LEU A 128 9.18 9.06 4.05
N THR A 129 10.44 8.89 4.46
CA THR A 129 10.92 7.58 4.94
C THR A 129 11.73 7.71 6.24
N THR A 130 11.71 6.66 7.04
CA THR A 130 12.60 6.46 8.20
C THR A 130 13.92 5.80 7.83
N ASP A 131 14.07 5.32 6.58
CA ASP A 131 15.32 4.80 6.05
C ASP A 131 16.16 5.93 5.44
N LEU A 132 17.12 6.44 6.21
CA LEU A 132 17.99 7.54 5.78
C LEU A 132 18.96 7.13 4.66
N ARG A 133 19.24 5.82 4.48
CA ARG A 133 20.13 5.31 3.43
C ARG A 133 19.42 5.16 2.09
N LEU A 134 18.08 5.13 2.10
CA LEU A 134 17.29 4.96 0.90
C LEU A 134 17.55 6.12 -0.08
N ARG A 135 17.71 5.79 -1.36
CA ARG A 135 17.84 6.77 -2.45
C ARG A 135 16.52 6.96 -3.17
N PHE A 136 16.30 8.11 -3.78
CA PHE A 136 15.06 8.46 -4.46
C PHE A 136 14.56 7.39 -5.43
N MET A 137 15.40 6.88 -6.31
CA MET A 137 14.98 5.90 -7.32
C MET A 137 14.36 4.65 -6.68
N ARG A 138 15.03 4.12 -5.66
CA ARG A 138 14.53 2.95 -4.95
C ARG A 138 13.29 3.25 -4.12
N ALA A 139 13.24 4.42 -3.46
CA ALA A 139 12.04 4.87 -2.75
C ALA A 139 10.82 4.96 -3.69
N TYR A 140 11.03 5.48 -4.89
CA TYR A 140 9.98 5.62 -5.90
C TYR A 140 9.45 4.26 -6.36
N GLU A 141 10.35 3.29 -6.62
CA GLU A 141 10.00 1.91 -6.99
C GLU A 141 9.22 1.21 -5.88
N ILE A 142 9.75 1.25 -4.65
CA ILE A 142 9.10 0.61 -3.49
C ILE A 142 7.72 1.24 -3.25
N TYR A 143 7.60 2.57 -3.31
CA TYR A 143 6.32 3.23 -3.08
C TYR A 143 5.30 2.93 -4.18
N ALA A 144 5.75 2.73 -5.42
CA ALA A 144 4.88 2.34 -6.52
C ALA A 144 4.17 1.00 -6.28
N MET A 145 4.78 0.09 -5.52
CA MET A 145 4.15 -1.20 -5.15
C MET A 145 2.87 -1.02 -4.33
N ARG A 146 2.67 0.13 -3.65
CA ARG A 146 1.42 0.44 -2.97
C ARG A 146 0.20 0.38 -3.89
N TRP A 147 0.40 0.64 -5.19
CA TRP A 147 -0.67 0.57 -6.19
C TRP A 147 -1.31 -0.83 -6.30
N SER A 148 -0.63 -1.87 -5.86
CA SER A 148 -1.20 -3.22 -5.83
C SER A 148 -2.46 -3.34 -4.96
N ILE A 149 -2.67 -2.43 -3.99
CA ILE A 149 -3.88 -2.37 -3.18
C ILE A 149 -5.08 -1.95 -4.05
N GLU A 150 -4.90 -0.95 -4.90
CA GLU A 150 -5.95 -0.49 -5.82
C GLU A 150 -6.28 -1.56 -6.86
N VAL A 151 -5.25 -2.25 -7.38
CA VAL A 151 -5.43 -3.39 -8.29
C VAL A 151 -6.20 -4.51 -7.59
N PHE A 152 -5.82 -4.87 -6.36
CA PHE A 152 -6.54 -5.86 -5.56
C PHE A 152 -8.04 -5.52 -5.44
N PHE A 153 -8.38 -4.29 -5.04
CA PHE A 153 -9.78 -3.88 -4.91
C PHE A 153 -10.51 -3.85 -6.26
N SER A 154 -9.86 -3.41 -7.33
CA SER A 154 -10.41 -3.39 -8.68
C SER A 154 -10.74 -4.81 -9.16
N ASP A 155 -9.77 -5.73 -9.10
CA ASP A 155 -9.95 -7.10 -9.54
C ASP A 155 -10.94 -7.85 -8.66
N SER A 156 -10.88 -7.67 -7.34
CA SER A 156 -11.82 -8.30 -6.40
C SER A 156 -13.27 -7.87 -6.63
N LYS A 157 -13.51 -6.60 -6.95
CA LYS A 157 -14.86 -6.13 -7.29
C LYS A 157 -15.33 -6.67 -8.64
N ARG A 158 -14.46 -6.60 -9.65
CA ARG A 158 -14.82 -6.96 -11.02
C ARG A 158 -14.96 -8.46 -11.24
N LEU A 159 -14.06 -9.26 -10.64
CA LEU A 159 -13.94 -10.69 -10.93
C LEU A 159 -14.46 -11.59 -9.81
N LEU A 160 -14.39 -11.14 -8.55
CA LEU A 160 -14.65 -11.98 -7.38
C LEU A 160 -15.88 -11.56 -6.58
N GLY A 161 -16.61 -10.56 -7.03
CA GLY A 161 -17.87 -10.12 -6.42
C GLY A 161 -17.70 -9.47 -5.04
N LEU A 162 -16.60 -8.75 -4.76
CA LEU A 162 -16.33 -8.15 -3.43
C LEU A 162 -17.48 -7.28 -2.91
N ALA A 163 -18.28 -6.68 -3.80
CA ALA A 163 -19.40 -5.82 -3.44
C ALA A 163 -20.77 -6.49 -3.55
N ASP A 164 -20.85 -7.77 -3.90
CA ASP A 164 -22.08 -8.43 -4.35
C ASP A 164 -22.78 -9.23 -3.23
N CYS A 165 -22.40 -9.01 -1.97
CA CYS A 165 -23.05 -9.65 -0.84
C CYS A 165 -24.44 -9.03 -0.57
N SER A 166 -25.51 -9.73 -0.88
CA SER A 166 -26.89 -9.30 -0.67
C SER A 166 -27.47 -9.62 0.71
N SER A 167 -26.69 -10.27 1.58
CA SER A 167 -27.14 -10.63 2.94
C SER A 167 -27.35 -9.39 3.81
N ARG A 168 -28.36 -9.43 4.68
CA ARG A 168 -28.57 -8.43 5.74
C ARG A 168 -27.76 -8.72 7.01
N ASN A 169 -27.13 -9.87 7.09
CA ASN A 169 -26.35 -10.30 8.27
C ASN A 169 -24.90 -9.81 8.18
N PHE A 170 -24.45 -9.09 9.19
CA PHE A 170 -23.06 -8.57 9.25
C PHE A 170 -22.01 -9.69 9.22
N SER A 171 -22.26 -10.82 9.89
CA SER A 171 -21.34 -11.96 9.85
C SER A 171 -21.20 -12.56 8.46
N ALA A 172 -22.28 -12.57 7.67
CA ALA A 172 -22.22 -13.00 6.27
C ALA A 172 -21.35 -12.07 5.41
N HIS A 173 -21.39 -10.75 5.64
CA HIS A 173 -20.49 -9.82 4.97
C HIS A 173 -19.02 -10.08 5.32
N ILE A 174 -18.71 -10.35 6.60
CA ILE A 174 -17.34 -10.71 7.01
C ILE A 174 -16.89 -11.98 6.31
N ALA A 175 -17.73 -13.04 6.32
CA ALA A 175 -17.42 -14.29 5.65
C ALA A 175 -17.21 -14.10 4.14
N HIS A 176 -18.11 -13.34 3.49
CA HIS A 176 -18.01 -13.02 2.06
C HIS A 176 -16.68 -12.32 1.72
N VAL A 177 -16.32 -11.25 2.44
CA VAL A 177 -15.05 -10.54 2.24
C VAL A 177 -13.86 -11.48 2.46
N SER A 178 -13.90 -12.34 3.49
CA SER A 178 -12.84 -13.30 3.77
C SER A 178 -12.68 -14.31 2.64
N LEU A 179 -13.77 -14.82 2.10
CA LEU A 179 -13.75 -15.72 0.94
C LEU A 179 -13.18 -15.05 -0.31
N VAL A 180 -13.56 -13.80 -0.57
CA VAL A 180 -12.98 -13.03 -1.68
C VAL A 180 -11.47 -12.86 -1.52
N MET A 181 -10.99 -12.57 -0.32
CA MET A 181 -9.55 -12.46 -0.04
C MET A 181 -8.81 -13.78 -0.26
N ILE A 182 -9.39 -14.89 0.18
CA ILE A 182 -8.82 -16.23 -0.04
C ILE A 182 -8.75 -16.54 -1.54
N ARG A 183 -9.85 -16.34 -2.28
CA ARG A 183 -9.91 -16.54 -3.73
C ARG A 183 -8.87 -15.70 -4.46
N TYR A 184 -8.72 -14.43 -4.09
CA TYR A 184 -7.72 -13.55 -4.66
C TYR A 184 -6.29 -14.09 -4.43
N ASN A 185 -5.98 -14.53 -3.22
CA ASN A 185 -4.67 -15.08 -2.88
C ASN A 185 -4.37 -16.37 -3.67
N ILE A 186 -5.35 -17.25 -3.85
CA ILE A 186 -5.22 -18.46 -4.68
C ILE A 186 -4.93 -18.06 -6.13
N LEU A 187 -5.72 -17.15 -6.73
CA LEU A 187 -5.51 -16.68 -8.09
C LEU A 187 -4.16 -15.98 -8.26
N ALA A 188 -3.74 -15.18 -7.29
CA ALA A 188 -2.43 -14.53 -7.31
C ALA A 188 -1.27 -15.53 -7.25
N SER A 189 -1.45 -16.64 -6.52
CA SER A 189 -0.49 -17.74 -6.47
C SER A 189 -0.42 -18.50 -7.80
N ILE A 190 -1.57 -18.87 -8.35
CA ILE A 190 -1.67 -19.55 -9.65
C ILE A 190 -1.10 -18.67 -10.77
N LYS A 191 -1.46 -17.37 -10.78
CA LYS A 191 -0.91 -16.39 -11.73
C LYS A 191 0.61 -16.43 -11.77
N ARG A 192 1.24 -16.48 -10.58
CA ARG A 192 2.70 -16.51 -10.46
C ARG A 192 3.29 -17.82 -10.97
N THR A 193 2.60 -18.93 -10.72
CA THR A 193 3.08 -20.28 -11.13
C THR A 193 2.94 -20.49 -12.64
N LEU A 194 1.86 -20.00 -13.24
CA LEU A 194 1.55 -20.15 -14.66
C LEU A 194 2.01 -18.97 -15.53
N ASP A 195 2.76 -18.02 -14.95
CA ASP A 195 3.35 -16.85 -15.62
C ASP A 195 2.35 -15.97 -16.39
N TYR A 196 1.15 -15.80 -15.84
CA TYR A 196 0.17 -14.86 -16.39
C TYR A 196 0.54 -13.41 -16.09
N ASP A 197 0.33 -12.51 -17.04
CA ASP A 197 0.54 -11.08 -16.85
C ASP A 197 -0.45 -10.46 -15.85
N THR A 198 -1.71 -10.87 -15.91
CA THR A 198 -2.78 -10.32 -15.09
C THR A 198 -3.67 -11.40 -14.47
N ILE A 199 -4.29 -11.10 -13.31
CA ILE A 199 -5.32 -11.97 -12.73
C ILE A 199 -6.54 -12.03 -13.65
N GLY A 200 -6.85 -10.93 -14.36
CA GLY A 200 -7.97 -10.90 -15.30
C GLY A 200 -7.79 -11.87 -16.49
N GLY A 201 -6.58 -11.99 -17.02
CA GLY A 201 -6.27 -12.96 -18.07
C GLY A 201 -6.46 -14.41 -17.57
N LEU A 202 -5.83 -14.74 -16.44
CA LEU A 202 -6.00 -16.05 -15.81
C LEU A 202 -7.49 -16.36 -15.54
N PHE A 203 -8.23 -15.41 -14.97
CA PHE A 203 -9.65 -15.60 -14.68
C PHE A 203 -10.48 -15.84 -15.93
N GLY A 204 -10.20 -15.11 -17.02
CA GLY A 204 -10.85 -15.29 -18.32
C GLY A 204 -10.65 -16.69 -18.88
N ASP A 205 -9.41 -17.18 -18.87
CA ASP A 205 -9.11 -18.51 -19.38
C ASP A 205 -9.74 -19.62 -18.52
N MET A 206 -9.70 -19.47 -17.19
CA MET A 206 -10.39 -20.39 -16.28
C MET A 206 -11.92 -20.36 -16.50
N TYR A 207 -12.50 -19.18 -16.74
CA TYR A 207 -13.93 -19.04 -17.01
C TYR A 207 -14.33 -19.71 -18.33
N LEU A 208 -13.55 -19.53 -19.39
CA LEU A 208 -13.77 -20.19 -20.67
C LEU A 208 -13.65 -21.70 -20.53
N GLY A 209 -12.60 -22.21 -19.87
CA GLY A 209 -12.42 -23.63 -19.61
C GLY A 209 -13.59 -24.26 -18.85
N VAL A 210 -14.16 -23.54 -17.84
CA VAL A 210 -15.36 -24.04 -17.14
C VAL A 210 -16.61 -24.00 -18.03
N HIS A 211 -16.71 -23.05 -18.94
CA HIS A 211 -17.86 -22.97 -19.88
C HIS A 211 -17.85 -24.09 -20.93
N GLU A 212 -16.67 -24.56 -21.30
CA GLU A 212 -16.51 -25.69 -22.26
C GLU A 212 -16.86 -27.03 -21.64
N LEU A 213 -16.90 -27.16 -20.31
CA LEU A 213 -17.30 -28.39 -19.64
C LEU A 213 -18.79 -28.65 -19.79
N THR A 214 -19.15 -29.86 -20.06
CA THR A 214 -20.54 -30.33 -20.02
C THR A 214 -21.09 -30.26 -18.59
N VAL A 215 -22.40 -30.28 -18.41
CA VAL A 215 -23.05 -30.31 -17.10
C VAL A 215 -22.59 -31.51 -16.28
N VAL A 216 -22.35 -32.65 -16.91
CA VAL A 216 -21.88 -33.88 -16.26
C VAL A 216 -20.45 -33.71 -15.74
N GLU A 217 -19.56 -33.12 -16.52
CA GLU A 217 -18.18 -32.84 -16.09
C GLU A 217 -18.12 -31.84 -14.96
N LYS A 218 -18.99 -30.83 -14.96
CA LYS A 218 -19.13 -29.87 -13.85
C LYS A 218 -19.59 -30.55 -12.57
N ILE A 219 -20.57 -31.47 -12.66
CA ILE A 219 -21.03 -32.25 -11.49
C ILE A 219 -19.91 -33.18 -11.01
N TRP A 220 -19.20 -33.86 -11.91
CA TRP A 220 -18.07 -34.70 -11.53
C TRP A 220 -16.94 -33.94 -10.84
N ALA A 221 -16.59 -32.75 -11.31
CA ALA A 221 -15.59 -31.92 -10.68
C ALA A 221 -15.98 -31.57 -9.21
N ILE A 222 -17.24 -31.21 -9.00
CA ILE A 222 -17.77 -30.93 -7.65
C ILE A 222 -17.74 -32.19 -6.76
N ILE A 223 -18.13 -33.35 -7.29
CA ILE A 223 -18.12 -34.62 -6.55
C ILE A 223 -16.70 -35.00 -6.14
N ILE A 224 -15.73 -34.88 -7.04
CA ILE A 224 -14.33 -35.18 -6.75
C ILE A 224 -13.80 -34.23 -5.65
N GLU A 225 -14.11 -32.94 -5.70
CA GLU A 225 -13.73 -31.98 -4.67
C GLU A 225 -14.31 -32.32 -3.28
N VAL A 226 -15.57 -32.80 -3.25
CA VAL A 226 -16.24 -33.15 -1.99
C VAL A 226 -15.75 -34.48 -1.41
N VAL A 227 -15.33 -35.43 -2.29
CA VAL A 227 -14.90 -36.76 -1.84
C VAL A 227 -13.39 -36.80 -1.57
N ALA A 228 -12.61 -35.86 -2.07
CA ALA A 228 -11.17 -35.78 -1.84
C ALA A 228 -10.78 -35.07 -0.52
N VAL A 229 -11.78 -34.65 0.28
CA VAL A 229 -11.63 -34.09 1.63
C VAL A 229 -11.90 -35.18 2.66
#